data_70fdc1ed00cda4114c4bbd42e155dce3
#
_entry.id   70fdc1ed00cda4114c4bbd42e155dce3
#
_cell.length_a   1.000
_cell.length_b   1.000
_cell.length_c   1.000
_cell.angle_alpha   90.00
_cell.angle_beta   90.00
_cell.angle_gamma   90.00
#
_symmetry.space_group_name_H-M   'P 1'
#
loop_
_entity.id
_entity.type
_entity.pdbx_description
1 polymer ?
#
loop_
_entity_poly.entity_id
_entity_poly.type
_entity_poly.pdbx_seq_one_letter_code
_entity_poly.pdbx_strand_id
1 'polypeptide(L)'
;MSQAAVTKPTPTEHAPQFSQYITLVEEGDIIQTLEQQIENSLSLLRTIPSDKANFRYAPDKWSVKELLGHLIDSERIFSYRALCFARNDQTPLPGYEQDDYVREGDFDSRNLADMAEEFATVRRATIQLFRPLKETEWLRHGKANDNEISVRALAYIIAGHELHHMGVLRSRYLQT
;
A
#
# COMPACT_ATOMS: atom_id res chain seq x y z
N MET A 1 -20.53 -7.99 -18.29
CA MET A 1 -19.32 -8.20 -19.10
C MET A 1 -18.16 -8.29 -18.12
N SER A 2 -17.43 -9.40 -18.12
CA SER A 2 -16.23 -9.55 -17.27
C SER A 2 -15.19 -8.53 -17.75
N GLN A 3 -14.73 -7.68 -16.85
CA GLN A 3 -13.63 -6.75 -17.11
C GLN A 3 -12.37 -7.60 -17.34
N ALA A 4 -11.61 -7.32 -18.39
CA ALA A 4 -10.36 -8.03 -18.62
C ALA A 4 -9.42 -7.82 -17.42
N ALA A 5 -8.75 -8.88 -16.98
CA ALA A 5 -7.82 -8.79 -15.87
C ALA A 5 -6.71 -7.75 -16.18
N VAL A 6 -6.47 -6.86 -15.23
CA VAL A 6 -5.41 -5.85 -15.34
C VAL A 6 -4.06 -6.55 -15.19
N THR A 7 -3.27 -6.57 -16.26
CA THR A 7 -1.94 -7.20 -16.26
C THR A 7 -0.93 -6.40 -15.47
N LYS A 8 0.14 -7.04 -15.01
CA LYS A 8 1.27 -6.36 -14.35
C LYS A 8 1.81 -5.19 -15.20
N PRO A 9 2.21 -4.07 -14.56
CA PRO A 9 2.84 -2.97 -15.26
C PRO A 9 4.20 -3.37 -15.82
N THR A 10 4.58 -2.76 -16.94
CA THR A 10 5.91 -2.89 -17.49
C THR A 10 6.93 -2.04 -16.72
N PRO A 11 8.25 -2.32 -16.80
CA PRO A 11 9.27 -1.54 -16.10
C PRO A 11 9.32 -0.05 -16.48
N THR A 12 8.72 0.33 -17.61
CA THR A 12 8.63 1.73 -18.05
C THR A 12 7.50 2.53 -17.40
N GLU A 13 6.61 1.85 -16.65
CA GLU A 13 5.43 2.45 -16.05
C GLU A 13 5.64 2.88 -14.58
N HIS A 14 6.83 2.72 -14.04
CA HIS A 14 7.15 3.07 -12.66
C HIS A 14 8.64 3.31 -12.47
N ALA A 15 9.00 3.99 -11.38
CA ALA A 15 10.40 4.16 -11.02
C ALA A 15 11.02 2.80 -10.57
N PRO A 16 12.34 2.58 -10.83
CA PRO A 16 13.00 1.29 -10.57
C PRO A 16 12.88 0.78 -9.13
N GLN A 17 12.85 1.67 -8.14
CA GLN A 17 12.72 1.31 -6.72
C GLN A 17 11.40 0.59 -6.40
N PHE A 18 10.35 0.74 -7.20
CA PHE A 18 9.07 0.06 -7.00
C PHE A 18 9.04 -1.38 -7.57
N SER A 19 10.01 -1.75 -8.40
CA SER A 19 10.08 -3.10 -8.98
C SER A 19 10.08 -4.18 -7.91
N GLN A 20 10.76 -3.95 -6.77
CA GLN A 20 10.80 -4.90 -5.66
C GLN A 20 9.42 -5.21 -5.07
N TYR A 21 8.50 -4.25 -5.06
CA TYR A 21 7.12 -4.47 -4.59
C TYR A 21 6.28 -5.17 -5.65
N ILE A 22 6.32 -4.69 -6.88
CA ILE A 22 5.54 -5.24 -8.00
C ILE A 22 5.86 -6.72 -8.25
N THR A 23 7.11 -7.13 -8.09
CA THR A 23 7.52 -8.54 -8.27
C THR A 23 6.94 -9.47 -7.22
N LEU A 24 6.59 -8.99 -6.02
CA LEU A 24 5.96 -9.80 -4.97
C LEU A 24 4.50 -10.16 -5.28
N VAL A 25 3.84 -9.41 -6.15
CA VAL A 25 2.44 -9.65 -6.50
C VAL A 25 2.36 -10.76 -7.55
N GLU A 26 1.56 -11.78 -7.30
CA GLU A 26 1.33 -12.85 -8.26
C GLU A 26 0.52 -12.35 -9.47
N GLU A 27 0.58 -13.08 -10.59
CA GLU A 27 -0.28 -12.82 -11.74
C GLU A 27 -1.74 -13.12 -11.38
N GLY A 28 -2.65 -12.25 -11.80
CA GLY A 28 -4.09 -12.43 -11.52
C GLY A 28 -4.88 -11.13 -11.55
N ASP A 29 -6.07 -11.19 -11.00
CA ASP A 29 -6.92 -10.00 -10.81
C ASP A 29 -6.43 -9.18 -9.63
N ILE A 30 -5.91 -8.00 -9.90
CA ILE A 30 -5.36 -7.11 -8.86
C ILE A 30 -6.41 -6.68 -7.83
N ILE A 31 -7.69 -6.57 -8.22
CA ILE A 31 -8.78 -6.22 -7.29
C ILE A 31 -9.01 -7.37 -6.30
N GLN A 32 -9.09 -8.61 -6.79
CA GLN A 32 -9.21 -9.79 -5.92
C GLN A 32 -7.99 -9.94 -5.02
N THR A 33 -6.79 -9.65 -5.53
CA THR A 33 -5.56 -9.65 -4.74
C THR A 33 -5.66 -8.67 -3.57
N LEU A 34 -6.07 -7.42 -3.81
CA LEU A 34 -6.23 -6.41 -2.76
C LEU A 34 -7.30 -6.79 -1.73
N GLU A 35 -8.39 -7.41 -2.16
CA GLU A 35 -9.45 -7.93 -1.28
C GLU A 35 -8.93 -9.06 -0.38
N GLN A 36 -8.22 -10.02 -0.95
CA GLN A 36 -7.68 -11.14 -0.19
C GLN A 36 -6.58 -10.71 0.79
N GLN A 37 -5.74 -9.77 0.37
CA GLN A 37 -4.64 -9.28 1.20
C GLN A 37 -5.13 -8.63 2.49
N ILE A 38 -6.14 -7.78 2.43
CA ILE A 38 -6.62 -7.12 3.65
C ILE A 38 -7.17 -8.12 4.67
N GLU A 39 -7.86 -9.17 4.25
CA GLU A 39 -8.34 -10.22 5.14
C GLU A 39 -7.18 -10.97 5.80
N ASN A 40 -6.14 -11.30 5.01
CA ASN A 40 -4.93 -11.95 5.51
C ASN A 40 -4.17 -11.07 6.52
N SER A 41 -4.05 -9.78 6.23
CA SER A 41 -3.36 -8.81 7.07
C SER A 41 -4.12 -8.55 8.38
N LEU A 42 -5.44 -8.41 8.32
CA LEU A 42 -6.26 -8.30 9.52
C LEU A 42 -6.18 -9.56 10.39
N SER A 43 -6.16 -10.74 9.78
CA SER A 43 -5.99 -12.00 10.50
C SER A 43 -4.64 -12.04 11.22
N LEU A 44 -3.57 -11.60 10.56
CA LEU A 44 -2.24 -11.51 11.18
C LEU A 44 -2.19 -10.48 12.31
N LEU A 45 -2.72 -9.27 12.09
CA LEU A 45 -2.71 -8.20 13.09
C LEU A 45 -3.47 -8.58 14.37
N ARG A 46 -4.55 -9.35 14.26
CA ARG A 46 -5.29 -9.88 15.42
C ARG A 46 -4.51 -10.89 16.27
N THR A 47 -3.47 -11.50 15.72
CA THR A 47 -2.60 -12.43 16.49
C THR A 47 -1.56 -11.71 17.33
N ILE A 48 -1.36 -10.41 17.15
CA ILE A 48 -0.32 -9.63 17.82
C ILE A 48 -0.80 -9.29 19.24
N PRO A 49 -0.11 -9.77 20.29
CA PRO A 49 -0.43 -9.40 21.66
C PRO A 49 -0.27 -7.89 21.89
N SER A 50 -1.10 -7.33 22.76
CA SER A 50 -1.10 -5.88 23.03
C SER A 50 0.25 -5.34 23.55
N ASP A 51 0.98 -6.16 24.31
CA ASP A 51 2.33 -5.83 24.82
C ASP A 51 3.39 -5.85 23.71
N LYS A 52 3.11 -6.44 22.56
CA LYS A 52 3.98 -6.43 21.38
C LYS A 52 3.67 -5.33 20.36
N ALA A 53 2.58 -4.62 20.52
CA ALA A 53 2.16 -3.58 19.58
C ALA A 53 3.18 -2.44 19.41
N ASN A 54 3.93 -2.09 20.46
CA ASN A 54 5.00 -1.10 20.42
C ASN A 54 6.41 -1.73 20.34
N PHE A 55 6.50 -3.04 20.07
CA PHE A 55 7.79 -3.73 19.93
C PHE A 55 8.53 -3.25 18.68
N ARG A 56 9.86 -3.06 18.83
CA ARG A 56 10.82 -2.75 17.75
C ARG A 56 11.87 -3.85 17.74
N TYR A 57 12.15 -4.43 16.59
CA TYR A 57 13.17 -5.50 16.52
C TYR A 57 14.62 -4.99 16.57
N ALA A 58 14.84 -3.67 16.47
CA ALA A 58 16.11 -2.99 16.69
C ALA A 58 15.84 -1.51 17.09
N PRO A 59 16.81 -0.80 17.72
CA PRO A 59 16.60 0.55 18.26
C PRO A 59 16.10 1.58 17.24
N ASP A 60 16.55 1.50 16.01
CA ASP A 60 16.28 2.47 14.92
C ASP A 60 15.16 1.99 13.98
N LYS A 61 14.43 0.96 14.37
CA LYS A 61 13.34 0.42 13.55
C LYS A 61 11.99 0.85 14.09
N TRP A 62 11.04 0.92 13.19
CA TRP A 62 9.67 1.25 13.52
C TRP A 62 9.07 0.22 14.47
N SER A 63 8.14 0.63 15.30
CA SER A 63 7.29 -0.29 16.05
C SER A 63 6.29 -0.98 15.10
N VAL A 64 5.59 -1.99 15.61
CA VAL A 64 4.48 -2.63 14.87
C VAL A 64 3.43 -1.58 14.48
N LYS A 65 3.08 -0.68 15.38
CA LYS A 65 2.09 0.39 15.13
C LYS A 65 2.62 1.41 14.12
N GLU A 66 3.87 1.81 14.20
CA GLU A 66 4.49 2.72 13.23
C GLU A 66 4.56 2.10 11.83
N LEU A 67 4.88 0.80 11.73
CA LEU A 67 4.85 0.08 10.46
C LEU A 67 3.43 0.05 9.88
N LEU A 68 2.41 -0.21 10.70
CA LEU A 68 1.01 -0.19 10.25
C LEU A 68 0.57 1.23 9.88
N GLY A 69 0.97 2.24 10.64
CA GLY A 69 0.71 3.64 10.34
C GLY A 69 1.31 4.06 8.99
N HIS A 70 2.57 3.65 8.73
CA HIS A 70 3.21 3.86 7.45
C HIS A 70 2.43 3.20 6.28
N LEU A 71 1.91 1.99 6.45
CA LEU A 71 1.09 1.34 5.43
C LEU A 71 -0.19 2.12 5.15
N ILE A 72 -0.88 2.59 6.19
CA ILE A 72 -2.11 3.36 6.09
C ILE A 72 -1.87 4.67 5.31
N ASP A 73 -0.84 5.42 5.68
CA ASP A 73 -0.53 6.72 5.07
C ASP A 73 -0.03 6.55 3.63
N SER A 74 0.84 5.57 3.39
CA SER A 74 1.33 5.27 2.04
C SER A 74 0.19 4.90 1.09
N GLU A 75 -0.76 4.07 1.53
CA GLU A 75 -1.91 3.71 0.70
C GLU A 75 -2.81 4.90 0.40
N ARG A 76 -3.02 5.83 1.34
CA ARG A 76 -3.72 7.09 1.10
C ARG A 76 -3.04 7.93 0.03
N ILE A 77 -1.71 8.06 0.11
CA ILE A 77 -0.92 8.83 -0.86
C ILE A 77 -0.97 8.16 -2.24
N PHE A 78 -0.75 6.85 -2.32
CA PHE A 78 -0.78 6.13 -3.60
C PHE A 78 -2.19 6.12 -4.22
N SER A 79 -3.24 5.96 -3.42
CA SER A 79 -4.62 6.01 -3.92
C SER A 79 -5.02 7.42 -4.39
N TYR A 80 -4.56 8.48 -3.72
CA TYR A 80 -4.74 9.86 -4.18
C TYR A 80 -4.04 10.10 -5.53
N ARG A 81 -2.80 9.63 -5.69
CA ARG A 81 -2.08 9.70 -6.97
C ARG A 81 -2.83 8.95 -8.07
N ALA A 82 -3.31 7.75 -7.76
CA ALA A 82 -4.11 6.96 -8.70
C ALA A 82 -5.40 7.68 -9.11
N LEU A 83 -6.09 8.33 -8.17
CA LEU A 83 -7.27 9.15 -8.46
C LEU A 83 -6.94 10.28 -9.45
N CYS A 84 -5.91 11.07 -9.17
CA CYS A 84 -5.49 12.19 -10.04
C CYS A 84 -5.20 11.68 -11.46
N PHE A 85 -4.38 10.65 -11.58
CA PHE A 85 -3.97 10.13 -12.88
C PHE A 85 -5.15 9.45 -13.62
N ALA A 86 -6.00 8.70 -12.90
CA ALA A 86 -7.22 8.12 -13.49
C ALA A 86 -8.19 9.19 -14.01
N ARG A 87 -8.16 10.40 -13.46
CA ARG A 87 -8.95 11.55 -13.95
C ARG A 87 -8.19 12.39 -15.00
N ASN A 88 -7.03 11.90 -15.47
CA ASN A 88 -6.15 12.56 -16.44
C ASN A 88 -5.63 13.93 -15.96
N ASP A 89 -5.46 14.09 -14.65
CA ASP A 89 -4.79 15.27 -14.08
C ASP A 89 -3.28 15.13 -14.33
N GLN A 90 -2.71 16.12 -15.00
CA GLN A 90 -1.28 16.16 -15.37
C GLN A 90 -0.45 17.03 -14.41
N THR A 91 -1.06 17.49 -13.32
CA THR A 91 -0.34 18.26 -12.28
C THR A 91 0.72 17.37 -11.63
N PRO A 92 2.01 17.74 -11.64
CA PRO A 92 3.03 16.98 -10.93
C PRO A 92 2.76 16.95 -9.43
N LEU A 93 2.76 15.74 -8.86
CA LEU A 93 2.53 15.53 -7.44
C LEU A 93 3.85 15.42 -6.68
N PRO A 94 3.94 15.95 -5.45
CA PRO A 94 5.16 15.92 -4.66
C PRO A 94 5.49 14.50 -4.17
N GLY A 95 6.76 14.31 -3.78
CA GLY A 95 7.18 13.21 -2.90
C GLY A 95 6.72 13.43 -1.45
N TYR A 96 7.03 12.47 -0.59
CA TYR A 96 6.89 12.60 0.86
C TYR A 96 8.01 11.81 1.54
N GLU A 97 8.40 12.27 2.73
CA GLU A 97 9.41 11.61 3.54
C GLU A 97 8.73 10.71 4.58
N GLN A 98 8.79 9.41 4.37
CA GLN A 98 8.08 8.42 5.17
C GLN A 98 8.46 8.46 6.65
N ASP A 99 9.74 8.69 6.97
CA ASP A 99 10.23 8.74 8.35
C ASP A 99 9.70 9.97 9.09
N ASP A 100 9.50 11.09 8.40
CA ASP A 100 8.87 12.27 8.96
C ASP A 100 7.39 12.02 9.28
N TYR A 101 6.68 11.35 8.37
CA TYR A 101 5.27 10.98 8.57
C TYR A 101 5.10 10.03 9.77
N VAL A 102 5.98 9.03 9.88
CA VAL A 102 5.94 8.09 11.01
C VAL A 102 6.25 8.82 12.32
N ARG A 103 7.24 9.70 12.35
CA ARG A 103 7.61 10.47 13.56
C ARG A 103 6.49 11.40 14.02
N GLU A 104 5.83 12.10 13.08
CA GLU A 104 4.76 13.05 13.38
C GLU A 104 3.39 12.37 13.58
N GLY A 105 3.25 11.10 13.17
CA GLY A 105 2.00 10.35 13.22
C GLY A 105 1.58 9.88 14.61
N ASP A 106 2.48 9.90 15.60
CA ASP A 106 2.26 9.45 16.99
C ASP A 106 1.51 8.10 17.09
N PHE A 107 1.88 7.16 16.22
CA PHE A 107 1.20 5.87 16.10
C PHE A 107 1.28 5.01 17.36
N ASP A 108 2.36 5.15 18.13
CA ASP A 108 2.56 4.39 19.37
C ASP A 108 1.53 4.73 20.47
N SER A 109 0.91 5.90 20.44
CA SER A 109 -0.17 6.29 21.34
C SER A 109 -1.53 5.66 20.99
N ARG A 110 -1.69 5.13 19.79
CA ARG A 110 -2.95 4.64 19.25
C ARG A 110 -3.23 3.18 19.63
N ASN A 111 -4.48 2.75 19.52
CA ASN A 111 -4.86 1.35 19.69
C ASN A 111 -4.61 0.57 18.39
N LEU A 112 -3.94 -0.60 18.47
CA LEU A 112 -3.62 -1.41 17.29
C LEU A 112 -4.86 -1.93 16.56
N ALA A 113 -5.94 -2.29 17.30
CA ALA A 113 -7.17 -2.78 16.70
C ALA A 113 -7.89 -1.66 15.91
N ASP A 114 -7.91 -0.43 16.46
CA ASP A 114 -8.48 0.72 15.75
C ASP A 114 -7.69 1.06 14.49
N MET A 115 -6.36 0.95 14.54
CA MET A 115 -5.51 1.14 13.37
C MET A 115 -5.72 0.05 12.32
N ALA A 116 -5.95 -1.19 12.73
CA ALA A 116 -6.27 -2.28 11.80
C ALA A 116 -7.61 -2.03 11.08
N GLU A 117 -8.64 -1.53 11.79
CA GLU A 117 -9.92 -1.14 11.17
C GLU A 117 -9.76 0.08 10.24
N GLU A 118 -8.91 1.03 10.59
CA GLU A 118 -8.57 2.15 9.72
C GLU A 118 -7.89 1.66 8.43
N PHE A 119 -6.92 0.75 8.54
CA PHE A 119 -6.26 0.14 7.38
C PHE A 119 -7.27 -0.56 6.45
N ALA A 120 -8.18 -1.37 7.02
CA ALA A 120 -9.26 -2.00 6.27
C ALA A 120 -10.18 -0.98 5.58
N THR A 121 -10.46 0.14 6.24
CA THR A 121 -11.31 1.20 5.69
C THR A 121 -10.63 1.89 4.51
N VAL A 122 -9.35 2.23 4.63
CA VAL A 122 -8.54 2.80 3.54
C VAL A 122 -8.49 1.82 2.36
N ARG A 123 -8.20 0.53 2.59
CA ARG A 123 -8.19 -0.49 1.56
C ARG A 123 -9.55 -0.62 0.85
N ARG A 124 -10.65 -0.62 1.58
CA ARG A 124 -11.99 -0.64 0.97
C ARG A 124 -12.21 0.56 0.06
N ALA A 125 -11.80 1.76 0.48
CA ALA A 125 -11.89 2.97 -0.35
C ALA A 125 -11.00 2.86 -1.60
N THR A 126 -9.78 2.36 -1.47
CA THR A 126 -8.85 2.10 -2.58
C THR A 126 -9.45 1.12 -3.60
N ILE A 127 -10.04 0.03 -3.15
CA ILE A 127 -10.71 -0.95 -4.02
C ILE A 127 -11.90 -0.30 -4.76
N GLN A 128 -12.71 0.52 -4.07
CA GLN A 128 -13.83 1.23 -4.69
C GLN A 128 -13.37 2.27 -5.73
N LEU A 129 -12.19 2.84 -5.58
CA LEU A 129 -11.59 3.70 -6.59
C LEU A 129 -11.20 2.92 -7.85
N PHE A 130 -10.54 1.77 -7.69
CA PHE A 130 -10.02 1.00 -8.81
C PHE A 130 -11.07 0.19 -9.56
N ARG A 131 -12.05 -0.38 -8.85
CA ARG A 131 -13.05 -1.30 -9.42
C ARG A 131 -13.82 -0.78 -10.65
N PRO A 132 -14.25 0.50 -10.71
CA PRO A 132 -15.00 1.01 -11.88
C PRO A 132 -14.10 1.47 -13.04
N LEU A 133 -12.75 1.44 -12.90
CA LEU A 133 -11.85 1.97 -13.90
C LEU A 133 -11.90 1.16 -15.20
N LYS A 134 -11.96 1.85 -16.32
CA LYS A 134 -11.87 1.26 -17.66
C LYS A 134 -10.41 0.96 -18.01
N GLU A 135 -10.20 0.07 -18.98
CA GLU A 135 -8.85 -0.29 -19.45
C GLU A 135 -8.00 0.94 -19.80
N THR A 136 -8.58 1.92 -20.50
CA THR A 136 -7.88 3.16 -20.86
C THR A 136 -7.48 4.02 -19.64
N GLU A 137 -8.21 3.92 -18.53
CA GLU A 137 -7.92 4.66 -17.30
C GLU A 137 -6.80 3.98 -16.50
N TRP A 138 -6.74 2.65 -16.51
CA TRP A 138 -5.63 1.88 -15.93
C TRP A 138 -4.28 2.21 -16.56
N LEU A 139 -4.26 2.54 -17.85
CA LEU A 139 -3.05 2.86 -18.60
C LEU A 139 -2.65 4.35 -18.52
N ARG A 140 -3.46 5.20 -17.91
CA ARG A 140 -3.10 6.61 -17.74
C ARG A 140 -1.88 6.75 -16.81
N HIS A 141 -1.07 7.74 -17.12
CA HIS A 141 0.14 8.08 -16.38
C HIS A 141 0.04 9.47 -15.80
N GLY A 142 0.81 9.69 -14.74
CA GLY A 142 1.08 11.01 -14.20
C GLY A 142 2.44 11.03 -13.52
N LYS A 143 2.88 12.22 -13.13
CA LYS A 143 4.18 12.46 -12.52
C LYS A 143 4.04 12.60 -11.00
N ALA A 144 4.76 11.77 -10.24
CA ALA A 144 4.85 11.89 -8.79
C ALA A 144 6.30 11.67 -8.32
N ASN A 145 6.78 12.55 -7.45
CA ASN A 145 8.18 12.54 -7.00
C ASN A 145 9.17 12.44 -8.17
N ASP A 146 8.95 13.28 -9.20
CA ASP A 146 9.73 13.36 -10.43
C ASP A 146 9.75 12.09 -11.32
N ASN A 147 8.94 11.08 -11.00
CA ASN A 147 8.86 9.85 -11.78
C ASN A 147 7.50 9.69 -12.43
N GLU A 148 7.48 9.15 -13.65
CA GLU A 148 6.27 8.73 -14.35
C GLU A 148 5.74 7.43 -13.69
N ILE A 149 4.44 7.39 -13.41
CA ILE A 149 3.79 6.21 -12.83
C ILE A 149 2.41 6.02 -13.46
N SER A 150 2.09 4.80 -13.91
CA SER A 150 0.75 4.47 -14.38
C SER A 150 -0.22 4.17 -13.23
N VAL A 151 -1.52 4.31 -13.49
CA VAL A 151 -2.57 3.94 -12.52
C VAL A 151 -2.46 2.46 -12.14
N ARG A 152 -2.25 1.56 -13.11
CA ARG A 152 -2.07 0.14 -12.80
C ARG A 152 -0.80 -0.13 -11.99
N ALA A 153 0.30 0.59 -12.26
CA ALA A 153 1.50 0.47 -11.45
C ALA A 153 1.24 0.84 -9.99
N LEU A 154 0.46 1.90 -9.73
CA LEU A 154 0.08 2.27 -8.36
C LEU A 154 -0.71 1.17 -7.64
N ALA A 155 -1.64 0.49 -8.32
CA ALA A 155 -2.37 -0.63 -7.71
C ALA A 155 -1.44 -1.80 -7.34
N TYR A 156 -0.50 -2.15 -8.21
CA TYR A 156 0.50 -3.19 -7.94
C TYR A 156 1.53 -2.76 -6.88
N ILE A 157 1.88 -1.47 -6.83
CA ILE A 157 2.74 -0.91 -5.76
C ILE A 157 2.03 -1.03 -4.42
N ILE A 158 0.75 -0.64 -4.31
CA ILE A 158 -0.03 -0.78 -3.07
C ILE A 158 -0.05 -2.24 -2.60
N ALA A 159 -0.38 -3.18 -3.49
CA ALA A 159 -0.42 -4.60 -3.15
C ALA A 159 0.97 -5.14 -2.73
N GLY A 160 2.01 -4.84 -3.48
CA GLY A 160 3.35 -5.32 -3.20
C GLY A 160 4.00 -4.67 -1.97
N HIS A 161 3.70 -3.41 -1.70
CA HIS A 161 4.14 -2.68 -0.52
C HIS A 161 3.58 -3.32 0.76
N GLU A 162 2.29 -3.67 0.77
CA GLU A 162 1.70 -4.43 1.87
C GLU A 162 2.37 -5.79 2.04
N LEU A 163 2.54 -6.58 0.97
CA LEU A 163 3.21 -7.88 1.02
C LEU A 163 4.61 -7.77 1.62
N HIS A 164 5.38 -6.77 1.20
CA HIS A 164 6.71 -6.51 1.74
C HIS A 164 6.66 -6.29 3.25
N HIS A 165 5.86 -5.36 3.72
CA HIS A 165 5.80 -4.99 5.13
C HIS A 165 5.16 -6.08 6.01
N MET A 166 4.17 -6.81 5.52
CA MET A 166 3.62 -7.98 6.22
C MET A 166 4.65 -9.12 6.29
N GLY A 167 5.50 -9.27 5.28
CA GLY A 167 6.66 -10.18 5.30
C GLY A 167 7.68 -9.78 6.36
N VAL A 168 8.01 -8.49 6.46
CA VAL A 168 8.90 -7.95 7.51
C VAL A 168 8.27 -8.15 8.89
N LEU A 169 6.97 -7.89 9.04
CA LEU A 169 6.26 -8.09 10.31
C LEU A 169 6.37 -9.55 10.78
N ARG A 170 6.08 -10.52 9.90
CA ARG A 170 6.23 -11.95 10.23
C ARG A 170 7.66 -12.31 10.61
N SER A 171 8.63 -12.00 9.76
CA SER A 171 10.00 -12.49 9.89
C SER A 171 10.82 -11.79 10.97
N ARG A 172 10.57 -10.50 11.24
CA ARG A 172 11.38 -9.68 12.16
C ARG A 172 10.71 -9.43 13.50
N TYR A 173 9.40 -9.24 13.51
CA TYR A 173 8.67 -8.88 14.75
C TYR A 173 8.04 -10.10 15.43
N LEU A 174 7.48 -11.03 14.65
CA LEU A 174 6.76 -12.19 15.18
C LEU A 174 7.61 -13.47 15.15
N GLN A 175 8.65 -13.53 14.33
CA GLN A 175 9.55 -14.68 14.15
C GLN A 175 8.78 -15.97 13.79
N THR A 176 7.75 -15.86 12.90
CA THR A 176 6.88 -16.94 12.44
C THR A 176 7.03 -17.20 10.93
#